data_d66eb9b912c4956f92e6ae98dd2c4058
#
_entry.id   d66eb9b912c4956f92e6ae98dd2c4058
#
_cell.length_a   1.000
_cell.length_b   1.000
_cell.length_c   1.000
_cell.angle_alpha   90.00
_cell.angle_beta   90.00
_cell.angle_gamma   90.00
#
_symmetry.space_group_name_H-M   'P 1'
#
loop_
_entity.id
_entity.type
_entity.pdbx_description
1 polymer ?
#
loop_
_entity_poly.entity_id
_entity_poly.type
_entity_poly.pdbx_seq_one_letter_code
_entity_poly.pdbx_strand_id
1 'polypeptide(L)'
;MDAVLLDRLQPSPHHVAKQWADRYKGRFDQGWDRYREETLARQKQLGIVPSDTELTERPELFPAWDSLSDAEKQLYARQMEVFAGFSENADWNVGRLLDAIEAMGDLDNTLIFYIWGDNGASMEGTLTGSFNEATFFDGVVLDAVVGLLRRDRG
;
A
#
# COMPACT_ATOMS: atom_id res chain seq x y z
N MET A 1 27.58 -20.77 -0.19
CA MET A 1 26.87 -19.56 0.28
C MET A 1 25.92 -19.18 -0.83
N ASP A 2 24.66 -19.48 -0.63
CA ASP A 2 23.59 -19.17 -1.59
C ASP A 2 23.00 -17.81 -1.25
N ALA A 3 22.74 -16.96 -2.25
CA ALA A 3 22.14 -15.65 -2.09
C ALA A 3 20.69 -15.69 -2.57
N VAL A 4 19.77 -15.36 -1.68
CA VAL A 4 18.36 -15.18 -2.05
C VAL A 4 18.08 -13.68 -2.12
N LEU A 5 17.76 -13.20 -3.32
CA LEU A 5 17.34 -11.83 -3.55
C LEU A 5 15.83 -11.79 -3.58
N LEU A 6 15.23 -11.18 -2.56
CA LEU A 6 13.79 -10.89 -2.52
C LEU A 6 13.61 -9.48 -3.09
N ASP A 7 13.48 -9.40 -4.42
CA ASP A 7 13.34 -8.14 -5.13
C ASP A 7 11.88 -7.72 -5.21
N ARG A 8 11.68 -6.43 -4.97
CA ARG A 8 10.50 -5.61 -5.29
C ARG A 8 9.17 -6.34 -5.24
N LEU A 9 8.55 -6.32 -4.11
CA LEU A 9 7.10 -6.41 -4.05
C LEU A 9 6.51 -5.10 -4.61
N GLN A 10 6.53 -4.98 -5.94
CA GLN A 10 5.68 -4.01 -6.63
C GLN A 10 4.29 -4.61 -6.69
N PRO A 11 3.35 -4.10 -5.90
CA PRO A 11 2.02 -4.65 -5.87
C PRO A 11 1.18 -4.03 -7.00
N SER A 12 1.17 -4.69 -8.12
CA SER A 12 0.17 -4.46 -9.15
C SER A 12 -0.17 -5.82 -9.79
N PRO A 13 -1.44 -6.22 -9.82
CA PRO A 13 -2.61 -5.62 -9.15
C PRO A 13 -2.62 -5.88 -7.63
N HIS A 14 -3.12 -4.92 -6.85
CA HIS A 14 -3.24 -5.00 -5.37
C HIS A 14 -4.34 -6.00 -4.94
N HIS A 15 -4.24 -7.23 -5.40
CA HIS A 15 -5.21 -8.28 -5.07
C HIS A 15 -4.74 -9.08 -3.87
N VAL A 16 -5.52 -9.03 -2.80
CA VAL A 16 -5.29 -9.83 -1.59
C VAL A 16 -6.61 -10.42 -1.11
N ALA A 17 -6.55 -11.57 -0.45
CA ALA A 17 -7.74 -12.15 0.16
C ALA A 17 -8.33 -11.17 1.20
N LYS A 18 -9.66 -11.07 1.20
CA LYS A 18 -10.42 -10.12 2.02
C LYS A 18 -9.98 -10.10 3.49
N GLN A 19 -9.65 -11.28 4.06
CA GLN A 19 -9.20 -11.41 5.45
C GLN A 19 -7.94 -10.58 5.78
N TRP A 20 -7.05 -10.35 4.82
CA TRP A 20 -5.86 -9.52 5.01
C TRP A 20 -6.21 -8.04 5.00
N ALA A 21 -6.98 -7.60 4.02
CA ALA A 21 -7.44 -6.21 3.95
C ALA A 21 -8.29 -5.82 5.16
N ASP A 22 -9.14 -6.73 5.66
CA ASP A 22 -10.03 -6.46 6.79
C ASP A 22 -9.31 -6.30 8.14
N ARG A 23 -8.05 -6.73 8.26
CA ARG A 23 -7.21 -6.43 9.45
C ARG A 23 -6.97 -4.94 9.62
N TYR A 24 -7.04 -4.19 8.53
CA TYR A 24 -6.79 -2.74 8.48
C TYR A 24 -8.08 -1.91 8.42
N LYS A 25 -9.25 -2.55 8.55
CA LYS A 25 -10.54 -1.86 8.47
C LYS A 25 -10.61 -0.67 9.43
N GLY A 26 -10.91 0.50 8.87
CA GLY A 26 -11.03 1.76 9.62
C GLY A 26 -9.69 2.41 10.02
N ARG A 27 -8.55 1.82 9.66
CA ARG A 27 -7.23 2.34 10.05
C ARG A 27 -6.79 3.58 9.25
N PHE A 28 -7.48 3.89 8.16
CA PHE A 28 -7.14 4.98 7.25
C PHE A 28 -8.29 5.99 7.07
N ASP A 29 -9.32 5.91 7.91
CA ASP A 29 -10.48 6.80 7.85
C ASP A 29 -10.13 8.27 8.11
N GLN A 30 -9.01 8.53 8.84
CA GLN A 30 -8.51 9.88 9.09
C GLN A 30 -7.94 10.55 7.83
N GLY A 31 -7.68 9.77 6.77
CA GLY A 31 -7.18 10.24 5.49
C GLY A 31 -5.68 10.56 5.45
N TRP A 32 -5.21 10.87 4.24
CA TRP A 32 -3.78 11.01 3.96
C TRP A 32 -3.12 12.24 4.57
N ASP A 33 -3.82 13.37 4.70
CA ASP A 33 -3.20 14.58 5.28
C ASP A 33 -2.80 14.30 6.73
N ARG A 34 -3.72 13.82 7.54
CA ARG A 34 -3.46 13.46 8.94
C ARG A 34 -2.52 12.26 9.08
N TYR A 35 -2.66 11.27 8.21
CA TYR A 35 -1.76 10.11 8.21
C TYR A 35 -0.30 10.49 7.99
N ARG A 36 -0.02 11.46 7.09
CA ARG A 36 1.32 11.99 6.85
C ARG A 36 1.90 12.67 8.09
N GLU A 37 1.09 13.49 8.78
CA GLU A 37 1.50 14.17 10.01
C GLU A 37 1.84 13.17 11.13
N GLU A 38 0.97 12.19 11.36
CA GLU A 38 1.16 11.14 12.35
C GLU A 38 2.39 10.28 12.04
N THR A 39 2.61 9.97 10.75
CA THR A 39 3.78 9.20 10.32
C THR A 39 5.07 9.96 10.58
N LEU A 40 5.16 11.25 10.21
CA LEU A 40 6.34 12.06 10.48
C LEU A 40 6.61 12.18 12.00
N ALA A 41 5.56 12.43 12.79
CA ALA A 41 5.70 12.49 14.24
C ALA A 41 6.28 11.20 14.82
N ARG A 42 5.80 10.05 14.36
CA ARG A 42 6.31 8.73 14.76
C ARG A 42 7.75 8.49 14.30
N GLN A 43 8.09 8.86 13.07
CA GLN A 43 9.45 8.73 12.55
C GLN A 43 10.46 9.55 13.37
N LYS A 44 10.09 10.77 13.78
CA LYS A 44 10.90 11.60 14.70
C LYS A 44 11.08 10.92 16.06
N GLN A 45 10.01 10.39 16.64
CA GLN A 45 10.06 9.69 17.93
C GLN A 45 10.97 8.45 17.88
N LEU A 46 10.98 7.74 16.75
CA LEU A 46 11.80 6.54 16.55
C LEU A 46 13.24 6.87 16.12
N GLY A 47 13.57 8.14 15.88
CA GLY A 47 14.89 8.56 15.40
C GLY A 47 15.19 8.15 13.96
N ILE A 48 14.15 7.82 13.16
CA ILE A 48 14.29 7.47 11.74
C ILE A 48 14.65 8.70 10.92
N VAL A 49 14.09 9.86 11.30
CA VAL A 49 14.41 11.16 10.71
C VAL A 49 14.85 12.15 11.79
N PRO A 50 15.62 13.18 11.45
CA PRO A 50 15.97 14.26 12.37
C PRO A 50 14.75 14.92 13.00
N SER A 51 14.88 15.40 14.24
CA SER A 51 13.76 16.01 14.98
C SER A 51 13.24 17.31 14.35
N ASP A 52 14.10 18.01 13.60
CA ASP A 52 13.80 19.24 12.86
C ASP A 52 13.29 19.03 11.44
N THR A 53 13.11 17.75 11.01
CA THR A 53 12.52 17.46 9.70
C THR A 53 11.13 18.06 9.58
N GLU A 54 10.88 18.79 8.51
CA GLU A 54 9.59 19.37 8.20
C GLU A 54 8.80 18.49 7.23
N LEU A 55 7.49 18.46 7.41
CA LEU A 55 6.60 17.76 6.47
C LEU A 55 6.53 18.59 5.18
N THR A 56 6.76 17.92 4.04
CA THR A 56 6.59 18.58 2.73
C THR A 56 5.14 18.99 2.52
N GLU A 57 4.94 20.08 1.78
CA GLU A 57 3.60 20.47 1.34
C GLU A 57 2.92 19.34 0.56
N ARG A 58 1.59 19.28 0.66
CA ARG A 58 0.83 18.34 -0.15
C ARG A 58 0.89 18.81 -1.61
N PRO A 59 1.26 17.92 -2.57
CA PRO A 59 1.24 18.29 -3.98
C PRO A 59 -0.15 18.75 -4.43
N GLU A 60 -0.23 19.81 -5.24
CA GLU A 60 -1.50 20.37 -5.73
C GLU A 60 -2.37 19.34 -6.49
N LEU A 61 -1.74 18.33 -7.10
CA LEU A 61 -2.40 17.24 -7.80
C LEU A 61 -3.34 16.43 -6.89
N PHE A 62 -3.04 16.37 -5.58
CA PHE A 62 -3.85 15.62 -4.62
C PHE A 62 -4.80 16.57 -3.88
N PRO A 63 -6.12 16.35 -3.94
CA PRO A 63 -7.08 17.14 -3.19
C PRO A 63 -6.85 17.00 -1.68
N ALA A 64 -7.25 17.98 -0.90
CA ALA A 64 -7.31 17.85 0.54
C ALA A 64 -8.32 16.75 0.92
N TRP A 65 -7.99 15.91 1.90
CA TRP A 65 -8.91 14.85 2.34
C TRP A 65 -10.28 15.37 2.71
N ASP A 66 -10.34 16.50 3.40
CA ASP A 66 -11.60 17.09 3.85
C ASP A 66 -12.46 17.67 2.72
N SER A 67 -11.88 17.91 1.54
CA SER A 67 -12.62 18.37 0.36
C SER A 67 -13.32 17.25 -0.43
N LEU A 68 -13.03 15.99 -0.09
CA LEU A 68 -13.60 14.82 -0.75
C LEU A 68 -15.03 14.54 -0.29
N SER A 69 -15.83 13.95 -1.18
CA SER A 69 -17.13 13.37 -0.81
C SER A 69 -16.96 12.14 0.09
N ASP A 70 -18.01 11.77 0.84
CA ASP A 70 -17.99 10.59 1.69
C ASP A 70 -17.73 9.29 0.90
N ALA A 71 -18.22 9.19 -0.34
CA ALA A 71 -17.98 8.04 -1.21
C ALA A 71 -16.51 7.92 -1.61
N GLU A 72 -15.85 9.05 -1.93
CA GLU A 72 -14.43 9.07 -2.25
C GLU A 72 -13.59 8.72 -1.02
N LYS A 73 -13.92 9.27 0.14
CA LYS A 73 -13.24 8.93 1.41
C LYS A 73 -13.32 7.44 1.71
N GLN A 74 -14.50 6.84 1.58
CA GLN A 74 -14.68 5.39 1.78
C GLN A 74 -13.87 4.56 0.76
N LEU A 75 -13.87 4.96 -0.52
CA LEU A 75 -13.11 4.28 -1.55
C LEU A 75 -11.61 4.34 -1.25
N TYR A 76 -11.07 5.52 -1.01
CA TYR A 76 -9.63 5.69 -0.82
C TYR A 76 -9.13 5.07 0.49
N ALA A 77 -9.91 5.16 1.57
CA ALA A 77 -9.61 4.44 2.80
C ALA A 77 -9.56 2.92 2.55
N ARG A 78 -10.53 2.38 1.80
CA ARG A 78 -10.55 0.95 1.45
C ARG A 78 -9.38 0.55 0.55
N GLN A 79 -9.00 1.36 -0.41
CA GLN A 79 -7.82 1.09 -1.24
C GLN A 79 -6.55 0.99 -0.39
N MET A 80 -6.38 1.89 0.58
CA MET A 80 -5.24 1.85 1.49
C MET A 80 -5.27 0.62 2.42
N GLU A 81 -6.45 0.20 2.89
CA GLU A 81 -6.62 -1.05 3.65
C GLU A 81 -6.18 -2.27 2.83
N VAL A 82 -6.56 -2.32 1.54
CA VAL A 82 -6.18 -3.39 0.63
C VAL A 82 -4.67 -3.39 0.41
N PHE A 83 -4.06 -2.24 0.18
CA PHE A 83 -2.62 -2.10 0.03
C PHE A 83 -1.86 -2.56 1.28
N ALA A 84 -2.30 -2.14 2.46
CA ALA A 84 -1.68 -2.54 3.72
C ALA A 84 -1.81 -4.06 3.96
N GLY A 85 -2.99 -4.62 3.68
CA GLY A 85 -3.22 -6.06 3.78
C GLY A 85 -2.41 -6.87 2.76
N PHE A 86 -2.24 -6.35 1.55
CA PHE A 86 -1.35 -6.94 0.55
C PHE A 86 0.10 -6.95 1.03
N SER A 87 0.57 -5.82 1.55
CA SER A 87 1.92 -5.67 2.09
C SER A 87 2.19 -6.65 3.23
N GLU A 88 1.26 -6.77 4.19
CA GLU A 88 1.36 -7.74 5.28
C GLU A 88 1.35 -9.19 4.77
N ASN A 89 0.51 -9.51 3.78
CA ASN A 89 0.49 -10.83 3.18
C ASN A 89 1.80 -11.18 2.48
N ALA A 90 2.41 -10.22 1.82
CA ALA A 90 3.70 -10.39 1.18
C ALA A 90 4.80 -10.67 2.21
N ASP A 91 4.88 -9.87 3.27
CA ASP A 91 5.84 -10.06 4.37
C ASP A 91 5.65 -11.42 5.06
N TRP A 92 4.40 -11.83 5.30
CA TRP A 92 4.11 -13.16 5.84
C TRP A 92 4.61 -14.31 4.95
N ASN A 93 4.51 -14.16 3.61
CA ASN A 93 5.05 -15.18 2.69
C ASN A 93 6.59 -15.19 2.67
N VAL A 94 7.23 -14.03 2.85
CA VAL A 94 8.68 -13.97 3.05
C VAL A 94 9.08 -14.74 4.31
N GLY A 95 8.37 -14.55 5.42
CA GLY A 95 8.59 -15.33 6.65
C GLY A 95 8.53 -16.84 6.39
N ARG A 96 7.52 -17.32 5.66
CA ARG A 96 7.39 -18.74 5.28
C ARG A 96 8.58 -19.26 4.46
N LEU A 97 9.14 -18.41 3.60
CA LEU A 97 10.32 -18.78 2.84
C LEU A 97 11.54 -18.92 3.76
N LEU A 98 11.70 -18.01 4.73
CA LEU A 98 12.76 -18.09 5.72
C LEU A 98 12.63 -19.35 6.59
N ASP A 99 11.42 -19.66 7.07
CA ASP A 99 11.13 -20.88 7.82
C ASP A 99 11.52 -22.15 7.02
N ALA A 100 11.26 -22.14 5.70
CA ALA A 100 11.63 -23.27 4.85
C ALA A 100 13.15 -23.42 4.70
N ILE A 101 13.90 -22.31 4.56
CA ILE A 101 15.36 -22.31 4.51
C ILE A 101 15.95 -22.83 5.86
N GLU A 102 15.38 -22.40 6.97
CA GLU A 102 15.75 -22.87 8.31
C GLU A 102 15.51 -24.37 8.45
N ALA A 103 14.33 -24.85 8.02
CA ALA A 103 13.97 -26.28 8.08
C ALA A 103 14.88 -27.17 7.23
N MET A 104 15.50 -26.62 6.16
CA MET A 104 16.52 -27.32 5.36
C MET A 104 17.89 -27.31 6.05
N GLY A 105 18.09 -26.56 7.11
CA GLY A 105 19.37 -26.43 7.81
C GLY A 105 20.38 -25.50 7.13
N ASP A 106 19.91 -24.68 6.17
CA ASP A 106 20.79 -23.85 5.35
C ASP A 106 20.79 -22.37 5.77
N LEU A 107 20.04 -21.97 6.80
CA LEU A 107 19.89 -20.56 7.19
C LEU A 107 21.24 -19.92 7.55
N ASP A 108 22.10 -20.62 8.32
CA ASP A 108 23.41 -20.13 8.72
C ASP A 108 24.40 -20.00 7.55
N ASN A 109 24.12 -20.64 6.41
CA ASN A 109 24.93 -20.60 5.18
C ASN A 109 24.30 -19.75 4.08
N THR A 110 23.19 -19.07 4.36
CA THR A 110 22.42 -18.28 3.41
C THR A 110 22.51 -16.80 3.75
N LEU A 111 22.88 -15.96 2.78
CA LEU A 111 22.81 -14.51 2.89
C LEU A 111 21.48 -14.02 2.32
N ILE A 112 20.72 -13.32 3.16
CA ILE A 112 19.36 -12.86 2.83
C ILE A 112 19.36 -11.35 2.74
N PHE A 113 18.86 -10.81 1.59
CA PHE A 113 18.56 -9.41 1.39
C PHE A 113 17.06 -9.24 1.28
N TYR A 114 16.46 -8.50 2.21
CA TYR A 114 15.06 -8.10 2.16
C TYR A 114 14.98 -6.63 1.76
N ILE A 115 14.47 -6.36 0.54
CA ILE A 115 14.41 -5.02 -0.01
C ILE A 115 12.95 -4.61 -0.16
N TRP A 116 12.57 -3.56 0.54
CA TRP A 116 11.26 -2.92 0.41
C TRP A 116 11.43 -1.55 -0.24
N GLY A 117 10.78 -1.34 -1.40
CA GLY A 117 10.86 -0.05 -2.08
C GLY A 117 10.15 1.05 -1.32
N ASP A 118 10.76 2.23 -1.27
CA ASP A 118 10.24 3.44 -0.59
C ASP A 118 9.45 4.38 -1.51
N ASN A 119 9.28 4.00 -2.78
CA ASN A 119 8.56 4.78 -3.78
C ASN A 119 7.03 4.75 -3.62
N GLY A 120 6.52 4.08 -2.57
CA GLY A 120 5.08 3.94 -2.30
C GLY A 120 4.36 2.94 -3.20
N ALA A 121 3.04 2.90 -3.08
CA ALA A 121 2.19 2.03 -3.87
C ALA A 121 2.23 2.39 -5.36
N SER A 122 2.12 1.38 -6.23
CA SER A 122 1.91 1.63 -7.66
C SER A 122 0.57 2.34 -7.89
N MET A 123 0.58 3.35 -8.74
CA MET A 123 -0.64 4.00 -9.21
C MET A 123 -1.26 3.14 -10.31
N GLU A 124 -2.38 2.48 -9.99
CA GLU A 124 -3.08 1.66 -10.97
C GLU A 124 -4.07 2.49 -11.80
N GLY A 125 -3.70 2.79 -13.03
CA GLY A 125 -4.56 3.37 -14.05
C GLY A 125 -4.72 4.89 -13.96
N THR A 126 -5.40 5.41 -12.95
CA THR A 126 -5.72 6.83 -12.80
C THR A 126 -5.44 7.33 -11.38
N LEU A 127 -5.60 8.65 -11.13
CA LEU A 127 -5.51 9.22 -9.78
C LEU A 127 -6.46 8.59 -8.78
N THR A 128 -7.58 8.05 -9.26
CA THR A 128 -8.61 7.39 -8.44
C THR A 128 -8.45 5.87 -8.41
N GLY A 129 -7.44 5.34 -9.11
CA GLY A 129 -7.23 3.91 -9.29
C GLY A 129 -8.11 3.30 -10.38
N SER A 130 -7.94 2.01 -10.62
CA SER A 130 -8.77 1.24 -11.54
C SER A 130 -9.07 -0.16 -10.97
N PHE A 131 -10.15 -0.78 -11.45
CA PHE A 131 -10.47 -2.17 -11.08
C PHE A 131 -9.64 -3.20 -11.86
N ASN A 132 -9.07 -2.79 -12.98
CA ASN A 132 -8.27 -3.64 -13.84
C ASN A 132 -7.28 -2.76 -14.62
N GLU A 133 -6.01 -2.88 -14.29
CA GLU A 133 -4.94 -2.13 -14.93
C GLU A 133 -4.86 -2.37 -16.45
N ALA A 134 -5.21 -3.58 -16.92
CA ALA A 134 -5.19 -3.90 -18.34
C ALA A 134 -6.12 -2.99 -19.16
N THR A 135 -7.20 -2.48 -18.60
CA THR A 135 -8.11 -1.54 -19.29
C THR A 135 -7.44 -0.20 -19.60
N PHE A 136 -6.46 0.20 -18.79
CA PHE A 136 -5.71 1.43 -19.05
C PHE A 136 -4.84 1.30 -20.31
N PHE A 137 -4.20 0.14 -20.50
CA PHE A 137 -3.40 -0.13 -21.71
C PHE A 137 -4.26 -0.22 -22.98
N ASP A 138 -5.52 -0.62 -22.84
CA ASP A 138 -6.50 -0.66 -23.93
C ASP A 138 -7.16 0.72 -24.20
N GLY A 139 -6.73 1.78 -23.50
CA GLY A 139 -7.28 3.13 -23.63
C GLY A 139 -8.68 3.32 -23.02
N VAL A 140 -9.14 2.35 -22.22
CA VAL A 140 -10.41 2.43 -21.50
C VAL A 140 -10.17 2.92 -20.09
N VAL A 141 -10.48 4.18 -19.82
CA VAL A 141 -10.41 4.75 -18.48
C VAL A 141 -11.70 4.43 -17.73
N LEU A 142 -11.63 3.45 -16.81
CA LEU A 142 -12.70 3.17 -15.86
C LEU A 142 -12.39 3.88 -14.55
N ASP A 143 -13.11 4.97 -14.29
CA ASP A 143 -13.01 5.65 -13.01
C ASP A 143 -13.62 4.79 -11.89
N ALA A 144 -12.82 4.47 -10.88
CA ALA A 144 -13.22 3.62 -9.76
C ALA A 144 -14.37 4.25 -8.96
N VAL A 145 -14.42 5.59 -8.84
CA VAL A 145 -15.51 6.31 -8.18
C VAL A 145 -16.83 6.15 -8.94
N VAL A 146 -16.80 6.25 -10.27
CA VAL A 146 -18.00 6.06 -11.11
C VAL A 146 -18.52 4.63 -11.00
N GLY A 147 -17.63 3.64 -10.91
CA GLY A 147 -17.99 2.24 -10.71
C GLY A 147 -18.69 1.98 -9.37
N LEU A 148 -18.24 2.62 -8.30
CA LEU A 148 -18.86 2.53 -6.97
C LEU A 148 -20.26 3.15 -6.95
N LEU A 149 -20.40 4.38 -7.48
CA LEU A 149 -21.67 5.11 -7.52
C LEU A 149 -22.75 4.43 -8.40
N ARG A 150 -22.36 3.56 -9.32
CA ARG A 150 -23.32 2.78 -10.14
C ARG A 150 -23.85 1.55 -9.40
N ARG A 151 -23.09 0.97 -8.48
CA ARG A 151 -23.52 -0.19 -7.69
C ARG A 151 -24.58 0.15 -6.65
N ASP A 152 -24.56 1.37 -6.10
CA ASP A 152 -25.54 1.82 -5.09
C ASP A 152 -26.90 2.21 -5.68
N ARG A 153 -27.06 2.15 -7.01
CA ARG A 153 -28.32 2.47 -7.71
C ARG A 153 -29.06 1.25 -8.27
N GLY A 154 -28.62 0.05 -8.00
CA GLY A 154 -29.24 -1.22 -8.38
C GLY A 154 -29.65 -2.03 -7.17
#